data_b7c2b677937e97820f05f9d8e07eef3b
#
_entry.id   b7c2b677937e97820f05f9d8e07eef3b
#
_cell.length_a   1.000
_cell.length_b   1.000
_cell.length_c   1.000
_cell.angle_alpha   90.00
_cell.angle_beta   90.00
_cell.angle_gamma   90.00
#
_symmetry.space_group_name_H-M   'P 1'
#
loop_
_entity.id
_entity.type
_entity.pdbx_description
1 polymer ?
#
loop_
_entity_poly.entity_id
_entity_poly.type
_entity_poly.pdbx_seq_one_letter_code
_entity_poly.pdbx_strand_id
1 'polypeptide(L)'
;MSDYMSFKVEGLGELMNALKAYPQNLRRKACEPVLKEITRRIRDDARAHAPKDTGELAKHIIDASSRSPSPAIIKRAIFVRKIRKVSRKSYERMKLKGKRVYLAGYSSTGRAKISAFYGHFVEYGTKKMSAKPFMRPAVARAKGYMKEVLESHISAMNAELGAS
;
A
#
# COMPACT_ATOMS: atom_id res chain seq x y z
N MET A 1 -6.76 -13.55 10.30
CA MET A 1 -5.57 -13.65 9.44
C MET A 1 -5.56 -12.45 8.52
N SER A 2 -4.52 -11.65 8.54
CA SER A 2 -4.38 -10.52 7.60
C SER A 2 -3.81 -11.10 6.31
N ASP A 3 -4.65 -11.15 5.26
CA ASP A 3 -4.18 -11.53 3.93
C ASP A 3 -3.26 -10.43 3.40
N TYR A 4 -1.97 -10.57 3.65
CA TYR A 4 -0.95 -9.76 3.00
C TYR A 4 -0.65 -10.37 1.65
N MET A 5 -0.89 -9.64 0.57
CA MET A 5 -0.29 -10.01 -0.71
C MET A 5 1.22 -9.83 -0.60
N SER A 6 1.97 -10.93 -0.64
CA SER A 6 3.41 -10.91 -0.82
C SER A 6 3.74 -11.18 -2.28
N PHE A 7 4.65 -10.42 -2.85
CA PHE A 7 5.16 -10.66 -4.19
C PHE A 7 6.67 -10.59 -4.20
N LYS A 8 7.27 -11.50 -4.95
CA LYS A 8 8.70 -11.58 -5.17
C LYS A 8 9.01 -10.90 -6.50
N VAL A 9 9.95 -9.98 -6.50
CA VAL A 9 10.45 -9.35 -7.73
C VAL A 9 11.70 -10.11 -8.16
N GLU A 10 11.67 -10.68 -9.34
CA GLU A 10 12.80 -11.35 -9.96
C GLU A 10 13.64 -10.33 -10.75
N GLY A 11 14.94 -10.57 -10.88
CA GLY A 11 15.87 -9.65 -11.58
C GLY A 11 16.55 -8.62 -10.68
N LEU A 12 16.31 -8.63 -9.37
CA LEU A 12 16.97 -7.73 -8.40
C LEU A 12 18.27 -8.31 -7.82
N GLY A 13 18.68 -9.50 -8.24
CA GLY A 13 19.82 -10.21 -7.62
C GLY A 13 21.14 -9.46 -7.71
N GLU A 14 21.47 -8.93 -8.88
CA GLU A 14 22.71 -8.17 -9.11
C GLU A 14 22.72 -6.88 -8.30
N LEU A 15 21.60 -6.19 -8.27
CA LEU A 15 21.40 -4.97 -7.51
C LEU A 15 21.47 -5.20 -6.01
N MET A 16 20.84 -6.26 -5.52
CA MET A 16 20.92 -6.66 -4.11
C MET A 16 22.36 -7.01 -3.72
N ASN A 17 23.15 -7.58 -4.64
CA ASN A 17 24.56 -7.88 -4.40
C ASN A 17 25.40 -6.60 -4.37
N ALA A 18 25.19 -5.65 -5.27
CA ALA A 18 25.82 -4.35 -5.22
C ALA A 18 25.50 -3.60 -3.91
N LEU A 19 24.25 -3.62 -3.47
CA LEU A 19 23.83 -3.02 -2.21
C LEU A 19 24.39 -3.73 -0.96
N LYS A 20 24.76 -5.01 -1.05
CA LYS A 20 25.41 -5.73 0.08
C LYS A 20 26.80 -5.18 0.42
N ALA A 21 27.47 -4.54 -0.52
CA ALA A 21 28.77 -3.90 -0.29
C ALA A 21 28.68 -2.67 0.63
N TYR A 22 27.50 -2.07 0.78
CA TYR A 22 27.30 -0.88 1.60
C TYR A 22 26.91 -1.22 3.05
N PRO A 23 27.28 -0.38 4.05
CA PRO A 23 26.83 -0.49 5.43
C PRO A 23 25.29 -0.52 5.55
N GLN A 24 24.75 -1.22 6.56
CA GLN A 24 23.30 -1.43 6.70
C GLN A 24 22.49 -0.15 6.78
N ASN A 25 23.01 0.90 7.44
CA ASN A 25 22.38 2.21 7.55
C ASN A 25 22.24 2.91 6.18
N LEU A 26 23.27 2.83 5.32
CA LEU A 26 23.22 3.39 3.97
C LEU A 26 22.29 2.59 3.08
N ARG A 27 22.32 1.26 3.13
CA ARG A 27 21.34 0.40 2.44
C ARG A 27 19.90 0.78 2.75
N ARG A 28 19.61 0.99 4.04
CA ARG A 28 18.26 1.37 4.47
C ARG A 28 17.85 2.74 3.93
N LYS A 29 18.74 3.74 4.04
CA LYS A 29 18.50 5.08 3.49
C LYS A 29 18.23 5.06 1.98
N ALA A 30 18.93 4.23 1.25
CA ALA A 30 18.79 4.08 -0.20
C ALA A 30 17.51 3.32 -0.59
N CYS A 31 17.22 2.19 0.05
CA CYS A 31 16.11 1.32 -0.35
C CYS A 31 14.74 1.78 0.15
N GLU A 32 14.67 2.49 1.28
CA GLU A 32 13.39 2.90 1.87
C GLU A 32 12.60 3.87 0.98
N PRO A 33 13.20 4.94 0.40
CA PRO A 33 12.48 5.84 -0.52
C PRO A 33 12.02 5.12 -1.80
N VAL A 34 12.82 4.23 -2.36
CA VAL A 34 12.45 3.42 -3.54
C VAL A 34 11.21 2.58 -3.24
N LEU A 35 11.25 1.80 -2.16
CA LEU A 35 10.13 0.97 -1.75
C LEU A 35 8.89 1.81 -1.45
N LYS A 36 9.05 2.97 -0.86
CA LYS A 36 7.96 3.92 -0.58
C LYS A 36 7.32 4.41 -1.88
N GLU A 37 8.12 4.76 -2.87
CA GLU A 37 7.63 5.23 -4.17
C GLU A 37 6.88 4.11 -4.90
N ILE A 38 7.44 2.91 -4.98
CA ILE A 38 6.79 1.75 -5.60
C ILE A 38 5.46 1.44 -4.90
N THR A 39 5.46 1.32 -3.58
CA THR A 39 4.22 1.02 -2.83
C THR A 39 3.19 2.12 -2.93
N ARG A 40 3.62 3.38 -3.03
CA ARG A 40 2.73 4.53 -3.25
C ARG A 40 2.05 4.43 -4.62
N ARG A 41 2.79 4.17 -5.69
CA ARG A 41 2.22 4.00 -7.05
C ARG A 41 1.22 2.85 -7.10
N ILE A 42 1.56 1.69 -6.54
CA ILE A 42 0.63 0.55 -6.45
C ILE A 42 -0.63 0.91 -5.67
N ARG A 43 -0.50 1.59 -4.54
CA ARG A 43 -1.63 2.06 -3.73
C ARG A 43 -2.54 2.99 -4.54
N ASP A 44 -1.96 3.95 -5.24
CA ASP A 44 -2.72 4.95 -5.97
C ASP A 44 -3.40 4.34 -7.20
N ASP A 45 -2.75 3.40 -7.88
CA ASP A 45 -3.35 2.60 -8.94
C ASP A 45 -4.50 1.70 -8.43
N ALA A 46 -4.30 1.01 -7.31
CA ALA A 46 -5.37 0.23 -6.68
C ALA A 46 -6.56 1.11 -6.25
N ARG A 47 -6.31 2.32 -5.76
CA ARG A 47 -7.37 3.30 -5.43
C ARG A 47 -8.13 3.78 -6.65
N ALA A 48 -7.45 3.99 -7.77
CA ALA A 48 -8.07 4.42 -9.02
C ALA A 48 -9.03 3.37 -9.58
N HIS A 49 -8.68 2.09 -9.45
CA HIS A 49 -9.45 0.95 -9.95
C HIS A 49 -10.41 0.33 -8.92
N ALA A 50 -10.32 0.72 -7.65
CA ALA A 50 -11.27 0.26 -6.64
C ALA A 50 -12.71 0.68 -7.00
N PRO A 51 -13.71 -0.21 -6.87
CA PRO A 51 -15.10 0.12 -7.13
C PRO A 51 -15.57 1.34 -6.33
N LYS A 52 -16.19 2.30 -7.03
CA LYS A 52 -16.50 3.65 -6.51
C LYS A 52 -17.97 3.80 -6.06
N ASP A 53 -18.59 2.77 -5.48
CA ASP A 53 -19.95 2.93 -4.94
C ASP A 53 -20.00 4.14 -3.97
N THR A 54 -19.33 4.06 -2.84
CA THR A 54 -19.24 5.17 -1.86
C THR A 54 -17.89 5.89 -1.87
N GLY A 55 -16.91 5.33 -2.56
CA GLY A 55 -15.51 5.77 -2.54
C GLY A 55 -14.80 5.51 -1.21
N GLU A 56 -15.45 4.86 -0.25
CA GLU A 56 -14.84 4.56 1.06
C GLU A 56 -13.78 3.46 0.94
N LEU A 57 -13.97 2.45 0.07
CA LEU A 57 -12.99 1.39 -0.13
C LEU A 57 -11.62 1.96 -0.54
N ALA A 58 -11.60 2.85 -1.52
CA ALA A 58 -10.36 3.50 -1.96
C ALA A 58 -9.62 4.23 -0.82
N LYS A 59 -10.35 4.89 0.10
CA LYS A 59 -9.77 5.57 1.26
C LYS A 59 -9.20 4.62 2.31
N HIS A 60 -9.61 3.36 2.28
CA HIS A 60 -9.10 2.32 3.16
C HIS A 60 -7.86 1.60 2.62
N ILE A 61 -7.55 1.76 1.32
CA ILE A 61 -6.30 1.22 0.74
C ILE A 61 -5.15 2.10 1.21
N ILE A 62 -4.23 1.54 1.96
CA ILE A 62 -3.07 2.24 2.51
C ILE A 62 -1.79 1.46 2.25
N ASP A 63 -0.68 2.17 2.20
CA ASP A 63 0.66 1.61 2.28
C ASP A 63 1.27 1.94 3.64
N ALA A 64 2.01 1.03 4.19
CA ALA A 64 2.71 1.23 5.45
C ALA A 64 4.01 0.44 5.52
N SER A 65 4.95 0.94 6.30
CA SER A 65 6.11 0.16 6.72
C SER A 65 5.64 -1.01 7.59
N SER A 66 6.10 -2.20 7.28
CA SER A 66 5.80 -3.41 8.05
C SER A 66 6.97 -3.74 8.97
N ARG A 67 6.67 -4.27 10.17
CA ARG A 67 7.72 -4.73 11.08
C ARG A 67 8.52 -5.84 10.41
N SER A 68 9.83 -5.68 10.37
CA SER A 68 10.74 -6.67 9.83
C SER A 68 11.31 -7.53 10.95
N PRO A 69 11.53 -8.83 10.72
CA PRO A 69 12.17 -9.72 11.68
C PRO A 69 13.67 -9.39 11.88
N SER A 70 14.27 -8.68 10.94
CA SER A 70 15.68 -8.28 10.98
C SER A 70 15.84 -6.84 10.50
N PRO A 71 16.76 -6.05 11.08
CA PRO A 71 17.08 -4.71 10.62
C PRO A 71 17.63 -4.68 9.19
N ALA A 72 18.18 -5.79 8.71
CA ALA A 72 18.66 -5.93 7.33
C ALA A 72 17.54 -6.05 6.28
N ILE A 73 16.31 -6.34 6.71
CA ILE A 73 15.18 -6.53 5.79
C ILE A 73 14.23 -5.35 5.92
N ILE A 74 13.99 -4.64 4.82
CA ILE A 74 13.02 -3.56 4.74
C ILE A 74 11.74 -4.13 4.13
N LYS A 75 10.62 -3.99 4.84
CA LYS A 75 9.31 -4.45 4.37
C LYS A 75 8.33 -3.29 4.33
N ARG A 76 7.59 -3.18 3.23
CA ARG A 76 6.41 -2.34 3.14
C ARG A 76 5.23 -3.20 2.68
N ALA A 77 4.05 -2.87 3.15
CA ALA A 77 2.82 -3.58 2.81
C ALA A 77 1.77 -2.61 2.29
N ILE A 78 0.98 -3.08 1.34
CA ILE A 78 -0.21 -2.40 0.85
C ILE A 78 -1.39 -3.27 1.25
N PHE A 79 -2.36 -2.68 1.92
CA PHE A 79 -3.51 -3.44 2.42
C PHE A 79 -4.75 -2.56 2.54
N VAL A 80 -5.91 -3.20 2.59
CA VAL A 80 -7.17 -2.54 2.90
C VAL A 80 -7.32 -2.48 4.42
N ARG A 81 -7.22 -1.28 4.98
CA ARG A 81 -7.44 -1.07 6.42
C ARG A 81 -8.88 -1.41 6.78
N LYS A 82 -9.08 -2.34 7.70
CA LYS A 82 -10.44 -2.72 8.14
C LYS A 82 -11.23 -1.54 8.72
N ILE A 83 -10.60 -0.70 9.53
CA ILE A 83 -11.27 0.40 10.25
C ILE A 83 -10.53 1.71 10.03
N ARG A 84 -11.27 2.77 9.67
CA ARG A 84 -10.81 4.15 9.59
C ARG A 84 -11.60 5.02 10.57
N LYS A 85 -10.89 5.81 11.37
CA LYS A 85 -11.50 6.76 12.30
C LYS A 85 -11.73 8.09 11.60
N VAL A 86 -12.96 8.62 11.68
CA VAL A 86 -13.33 9.94 11.14
C VAL A 86 -14.01 10.77 12.23
N SER A 87 -14.03 12.10 12.10
CA SER A 87 -14.77 12.94 13.03
C SER A 87 -16.29 12.64 12.93
N ARG A 88 -17.01 12.81 14.04
CA ARG A 88 -18.48 12.60 14.09
C ARG A 88 -19.18 13.49 13.06
N LYS A 89 -18.80 14.77 12.96
CA LYS A 89 -19.32 15.71 11.97
C LYS A 89 -19.11 15.23 10.51
N SER A 90 -17.95 14.64 10.23
CA SER A 90 -17.66 14.08 8.89
C SER A 90 -18.52 12.85 8.60
N TYR A 91 -18.74 11.98 9.58
CA TYR A 91 -19.61 10.81 9.44
C TYR A 91 -21.07 11.22 9.18
N GLU A 92 -21.62 12.15 9.96
CA GLU A 92 -22.99 12.66 9.75
C GLU A 92 -23.13 13.29 8.36
N ARG A 93 -22.16 14.06 7.90
CA ARG A 93 -22.17 14.64 6.55
C ARG A 93 -22.20 13.56 5.46
N MET A 94 -21.52 12.43 5.66
CA MET A 94 -21.58 11.30 4.72
C MET A 94 -22.98 10.67 4.69
N LYS A 95 -23.61 10.49 5.84
CA LYS A 95 -25.00 10.00 5.95
C LYS A 95 -25.98 10.92 5.23
N LEU A 96 -25.89 12.21 5.48
CA LEU A 96 -26.75 13.23 4.83
C LEU A 96 -26.62 13.23 3.30
N LYS A 97 -25.42 12.88 2.78
CA LYS A 97 -25.20 12.72 1.33
C LYS A 97 -25.62 11.35 0.78
N GLY A 98 -26.38 10.56 1.52
CA GLY A 98 -26.88 9.25 1.10
C GLY A 98 -25.77 8.18 0.91
N LYS A 99 -24.54 8.41 1.41
CA LYS A 99 -23.45 7.44 1.27
C LYS A 99 -23.67 6.24 2.19
N ARG A 100 -23.63 5.04 1.62
CA ARG A 100 -23.62 3.79 2.39
C ARG A 100 -22.28 3.64 3.11
N VAL A 101 -22.26 3.83 4.43
CA VAL A 101 -21.05 3.75 5.24
C VAL A 101 -21.28 2.75 6.36
N TYR A 102 -20.42 1.74 6.45
CA TYR A 102 -20.51 0.74 7.51
C TYR A 102 -19.86 1.27 8.78
N LEU A 103 -20.68 1.63 9.76
CA LEU A 103 -20.21 2.06 11.07
C LEU A 103 -19.86 0.84 11.93
N ALA A 104 -18.61 0.77 12.36
CA ALA A 104 -18.12 -0.26 13.29
C ALA A 104 -18.14 0.21 14.77
N GLY A 105 -18.80 1.34 15.07
CA GLY A 105 -18.88 1.94 16.41
C GLY A 105 -18.10 3.25 16.53
N TYR A 106 -17.87 3.67 17.78
CA TYR A 106 -17.14 4.89 18.09
C TYR A 106 -15.85 4.56 18.86
N SER A 107 -14.86 5.44 18.78
CA SER A 107 -13.65 5.36 19.60
C SER A 107 -13.90 6.02 20.97
N SER A 108 -13.02 5.77 21.94
CA SER A 108 -13.03 6.46 23.23
C SER A 108 -13.01 7.99 23.11
N THR A 109 -12.46 8.52 22.02
CA THR A 109 -12.42 9.95 21.68
C THR A 109 -13.63 10.42 20.88
N GLY A 110 -14.73 9.66 20.83
CA GLY A 110 -15.98 10.00 20.12
C GLY A 110 -15.87 9.98 18.59
N ARG A 111 -14.77 9.53 17.98
CA ARG A 111 -14.61 9.44 16.53
C ARG A 111 -15.33 8.22 15.98
N ALA A 112 -16.07 8.38 14.88
CA ALA A 112 -16.73 7.27 14.20
C ALA A 112 -15.71 6.34 13.55
N LYS A 113 -15.86 5.05 13.74
CA LYS A 113 -15.06 3.98 13.13
C LYS A 113 -15.78 3.47 11.89
N ILE A 114 -15.33 3.83 10.70
CA ILE A 114 -15.86 3.35 9.43
C ILE A 114 -15.12 2.05 9.06
N SER A 115 -15.89 1.04 8.66
CA SER A 115 -15.36 -0.26 8.27
C SER A 115 -15.38 -0.47 6.76
N ALA A 116 -14.32 -1.06 6.21
CA ALA A 116 -14.24 -1.58 4.85
C ALA A 116 -13.93 -3.08 4.85
N PHE A 117 -14.57 -3.84 5.73
CA PHE A 117 -14.41 -5.29 5.84
C PHE A 117 -14.74 -6.03 4.53
N TYR A 118 -15.57 -5.42 3.70
CA TYR A 118 -16.00 -5.96 2.41
C TYR A 118 -14.93 -5.92 1.31
N GLY A 119 -13.80 -5.26 1.53
CA GLY A 119 -12.73 -5.15 0.53
C GLY A 119 -12.22 -6.50 0.02
N HIS A 120 -12.15 -7.50 0.89
CA HIS A 120 -11.82 -8.87 0.53
C HIS A 120 -12.87 -9.49 -0.42
N PHE A 121 -14.16 -9.31 -0.13
CA PHE A 121 -15.24 -9.82 -0.98
C PHE A 121 -15.26 -9.16 -2.36
N VAL A 122 -14.88 -7.89 -2.43
CA VAL A 122 -14.75 -7.18 -3.70
C VAL A 122 -13.59 -7.74 -4.53
N GLU A 123 -12.43 -7.98 -3.90
CA GLU A 123 -11.23 -8.48 -4.58
C GLU A 123 -11.41 -9.91 -5.11
N TYR A 124 -12.00 -10.80 -4.31
CA TYR A 124 -12.07 -12.24 -4.62
C TYR A 124 -13.46 -12.70 -5.06
N GLY A 125 -14.48 -11.87 -4.89
CA GLY A 125 -15.87 -12.25 -5.12
C GLY A 125 -16.46 -13.08 -3.99
N THR A 126 -17.71 -13.46 -4.15
CA THR A 126 -18.45 -14.36 -3.28
C THR A 126 -19.33 -15.28 -4.14
N LYS A 127 -20.01 -16.24 -3.52
CA LYS A 127 -21.00 -17.08 -4.25
C LYS A 127 -22.10 -16.26 -4.94
N LYS A 128 -22.37 -15.03 -4.45
CA LYS A 128 -23.44 -14.15 -4.96
C LYS A 128 -22.94 -12.91 -5.70
N MET A 129 -21.64 -12.68 -5.76
CA MET A 129 -21.05 -11.47 -6.35
C MET A 129 -19.77 -11.82 -7.10
N SER A 130 -19.70 -11.44 -8.37
CA SER A 130 -18.49 -11.57 -9.17
C SER A 130 -17.33 -10.76 -8.59
N ALA A 131 -16.12 -11.27 -8.69
CA ALA A 131 -14.91 -10.58 -8.28
C ALA A 131 -14.71 -9.31 -9.12
N LYS A 132 -14.33 -8.22 -8.45
CA LYS A 132 -13.88 -6.96 -9.07
C LYS A 132 -12.49 -6.62 -8.52
N PRO A 133 -11.44 -7.32 -9.00
CA PRO A 133 -10.10 -7.19 -8.45
C PRO A 133 -9.53 -5.81 -8.74
N PHE A 134 -8.93 -5.18 -7.73
CA PHE A 134 -8.27 -3.87 -7.82
C PHE A 134 -6.83 -3.92 -7.31
N MET A 135 -6.53 -4.80 -6.35
CA MET A 135 -5.18 -4.93 -5.78
C MET A 135 -4.27 -5.79 -6.68
N ARG A 136 -4.74 -6.97 -7.09
CA ARG A 136 -3.95 -7.88 -7.95
C ARG A 136 -3.53 -7.25 -9.27
N PRO A 137 -4.43 -6.58 -10.04
CA PRO A 137 -4.02 -5.89 -11.26
C PRO A 137 -3.05 -4.73 -11.01
N ALA A 138 -3.19 -3.98 -9.91
CA ALA A 138 -2.27 -2.90 -9.56
C ALA A 138 -0.85 -3.43 -9.31
N VAL A 139 -0.74 -4.55 -8.57
CA VAL A 139 0.55 -5.22 -8.36
C VAL A 139 1.14 -5.77 -9.65
N ALA A 140 0.31 -6.35 -10.53
CA ALA A 140 0.77 -6.87 -11.82
C ALA A 140 1.34 -5.76 -12.71
N ARG A 141 0.68 -4.59 -12.79
CA ARG A 141 1.17 -3.42 -13.52
C ARG A 141 2.47 -2.85 -12.92
N ALA A 142 2.60 -2.95 -11.60
CA ALA A 142 3.80 -2.47 -10.90
C ALA A 142 5.09 -3.15 -11.37
N LYS A 143 5.03 -4.43 -11.75
CA LYS A 143 6.20 -5.17 -12.25
C LYS A 143 6.86 -4.48 -13.45
N GLY A 144 6.06 -3.80 -14.31
CA GLY A 144 6.57 -3.10 -15.48
C GLY A 144 7.46 -1.91 -15.16
N TYR A 145 7.16 -1.15 -14.10
CA TYR A 145 7.91 0.07 -13.77
C TYR A 145 8.86 -0.08 -12.56
N MET A 146 8.79 -1.21 -11.84
CA MET A 146 9.61 -1.39 -10.63
C MET A 146 11.11 -1.35 -10.93
N LYS A 147 11.53 -1.94 -12.05
CA LYS A 147 12.92 -1.94 -12.48
C LYS A 147 13.40 -0.53 -12.79
N GLU A 148 12.63 0.22 -13.55
CA GLU A 148 12.93 1.62 -13.91
C GLU A 148 13.07 2.54 -12.69
N VAL A 149 12.11 2.46 -11.76
CA VAL A 149 12.16 3.24 -10.50
C VAL A 149 13.40 2.89 -9.69
N LEU A 150 13.77 1.62 -9.67
CA LEU A 150 14.91 1.15 -8.93
C LEU A 150 16.23 1.64 -9.56
N GLU A 151 16.38 1.51 -10.88
CA GLU A 151 17.54 1.96 -11.62
C GLU A 151 17.74 3.48 -11.51
N SER A 152 16.66 4.26 -11.61
CA SER A 152 16.73 5.71 -11.45
C SER A 152 17.22 6.16 -10.08
N HIS A 153 16.75 5.51 -9.03
CA HIS A 153 17.18 5.81 -7.65
C HIS A 153 18.65 5.41 -7.40
N ILE A 154 19.11 4.33 -8.01
CA ILE A 154 20.51 3.91 -7.88
C ILE A 154 21.43 4.85 -8.63
N SER A 155 21.07 5.26 -9.84
CA SER A 155 21.82 6.27 -10.58
C SER A 155 21.96 7.56 -9.78
N ALA A 156 20.87 8.03 -9.17
CA ALA A 156 20.87 9.22 -8.32
C ALA A 156 21.79 9.06 -7.10
N MET A 157 21.75 7.90 -6.44
CA MET A 157 22.59 7.60 -5.28
C MET A 157 24.07 7.53 -5.65
N ASN A 158 24.41 6.90 -6.79
CA ASN A 158 25.78 6.83 -7.26
C ASN A 158 26.32 8.22 -7.64
N ALA A 159 25.49 9.10 -8.18
CA ALA A 159 25.84 10.48 -8.46
C ALA A 159 26.15 11.27 -7.17
N GLU A 160 25.35 11.09 -6.11
CA GLU A 160 25.58 11.71 -4.81
C GLU A 160 26.87 11.21 -4.15
N LEU A 161 27.18 9.91 -4.25
CA LEU A 161 28.38 9.30 -3.67
C LEU A 161 29.64 9.59 -4.49
N GLY A 162 29.52 9.77 -5.80
CA GLY A 162 30.64 10.15 -6.68
C GLY A 162 30.99 11.64 -6.66
N ALA A 163 30.10 12.47 -6.11
CA ALA A 163 30.31 13.92 -5.94
C ALA A 163 30.91 14.28 -4.57
N SER A 164 31.16 13.31 -3.70
CA SER A 164 31.79 13.47 -2.37
C SER A 164 33.23 12.99 -2.38
#